data_7b8a2baa2e014285191a63ab648b4c5a
#
_entry.id   7b8a2baa2e014285191a63ab648b4c5a
#
_cell.length_a   1.000
_cell.length_b   1.000
_cell.length_c   1.000
_cell.angle_alpha   90.00
_cell.angle_beta   90.00
_cell.angle_gamma   90.00
#
_symmetry.space_group_name_H-M   'P 1'
#
loop_
_entity.id
_entity.type
_entity.pdbx_description
1 polymer ?
#
loop_
_entity_poly.entity_id
_entity_poly.type
_entity_poly.pdbx_seq_one_letter_code
_entity_poly.pdbx_strand_id
1 'polypeptide(L)'
;MAKILVVDDEEPILELLRFNLEKEGYLVSVAKDGQEALQHVENDQPDLLVLDLMLPGMDGLEVCRKLRSNPKFQQIPIIMLTAKGEEFDKVLGLELGADDYMTKPFSPRELLARIKARLRRPNSQEEDTDAKVIIRGELRVDVTGFRVHVRGEETELTPKEFELLRVLVAHPGKVYSRDELLERIWGYEYDGDTRTVDVHVRHLRLKVERDPSNPEYIETLRGIGYRFKG
;
A
#
# COMPACT_ATOMS: atom_id res chain seq x y z
N MET A 1 15.71 -8.16 11.26
CA MET A 1 14.75 -7.26 11.95
C MET A 1 14.31 -6.24 10.95
N ALA A 2 13.00 -5.98 10.83
CA ALA A 2 12.52 -4.97 9.90
C ALA A 2 12.77 -3.57 10.49
N LYS A 3 13.11 -2.63 9.60
CA LYS A 3 13.38 -1.23 9.91
C LYS A 3 12.12 -0.40 9.64
N ILE A 4 11.68 0.37 10.62
CA ILE A 4 10.51 1.24 10.49
C ILE A 4 10.94 2.68 10.73
N LEU A 5 10.60 3.56 9.80
CA LEU A 5 10.75 4.99 10.00
C LEU A 5 9.39 5.57 10.42
N VAL A 6 9.38 6.28 11.54
CA VAL A 6 8.20 7.00 12.04
C VAL A 6 8.44 8.49 11.89
N VAL A 7 7.50 9.19 11.25
CA VAL A 7 7.59 10.63 10.96
C VAL A 7 6.38 11.33 11.54
N ASP A 8 6.61 12.18 12.52
CA ASP A 8 5.57 12.97 13.20
C ASP A 8 6.26 14.17 13.88
N ASP A 9 5.68 15.35 13.89
CA ASP A 9 6.26 16.51 14.57
C ASP A 9 5.99 16.53 16.09
N GLU A 10 5.07 15.68 16.56
CA GLU A 10 4.73 15.54 17.98
C GLU A 10 5.64 14.52 18.66
N GLU A 11 6.62 15.01 19.46
CA GLU A 11 7.55 14.17 20.23
C GLU A 11 6.86 13.07 21.08
N PRO A 12 5.72 13.34 21.76
CA PRO A 12 5.03 12.28 22.52
C PRO A 12 4.53 11.13 21.64
N ILE A 13 4.15 11.40 20.39
CA ILE A 13 3.73 10.37 19.42
C ILE A 13 4.93 9.55 18.98
N LEU A 14 6.04 10.21 18.65
CA LEU A 14 7.29 9.53 18.27
C LEU A 14 7.77 8.59 19.39
N GLU A 15 7.80 9.05 20.63
CA GLU A 15 8.21 8.24 21.78
C GLU A 15 7.28 7.04 22.01
N LEU A 16 5.95 7.28 21.96
CA LEU A 16 4.94 6.24 22.10
C LEU A 16 5.10 5.15 21.04
N LEU A 17 5.26 5.56 19.79
CA LEU A 17 5.37 4.62 18.67
C LEU A 17 6.70 3.89 18.70
N ARG A 18 7.81 4.60 18.93
CA ARG A 18 9.12 3.96 19.08
C ARG A 18 9.11 2.89 20.15
N PHE A 19 8.64 3.22 21.37
CA PHE A 19 8.57 2.26 22.48
C PHE A 19 7.77 0.99 22.11
N ASN A 20 6.59 1.16 21.51
CA ASN A 20 5.73 0.02 21.19
C ASN A 20 6.31 -0.83 20.05
N LEU A 21 6.93 -0.21 19.04
CA LEU A 21 7.52 -0.91 17.90
C LEU A 21 8.82 -1.64 18.28
N GLU A 22 9.69 -1.02 19.07
CA GLU A 22 10.91 -1.65 19.58
C GLU A 22 10.59 -2.86 20.46
N LYS A 23 9.54 -2.75 21.30
CA LYS A 23 9.05 -3.88 22.11
C LYS A 23 8.62 -5.09 21.29
N GLU A 24 8.12 -4.86 20.07
CA GLU A 24 7.75 -5.91 19.11
C GLU A 24 8.94 -6.39 18.25
N GLY A 25 10.13 -5.87 18.50
CA GLY A 25 11.36 -6.31 17.85
C GLY A 25 11.69 -5.62 16.53
N TYR A 26 11.12 -4.44 16.25
CA TYR A 26 11.48 -3.63 15.10
C TYR A 26 12.68 -2.72 15.40
N LEU A 27 13.45 -2.36 14.36
CA LEU A 27 14.41 -1.27 14.42
C LEU A 27 13.70 0.02 14.04
N VAL A 28 13.71 1.02 14.92
CA VAL A 28 12.92 2.24 14.71
C VAL A 28 13.83 3.45 14.57
N SER A 29 13.68 4.16 13.45
CA SER A 29 14.19 5.52 13.25
C SER A 29 13.02 6.50 13.35
N VAL A 30 13.29 7.72 13.76
CA VAL A 30 12.28 8.78 13.87
C VAL A 30 12.72 10.01 13.13
N ALA A 31 11.76 10.76 12.58
CA ALA A 31 11.97 12.06 11.94
C ALA A 31 10.85 13.02 12.34
N LYS A 32 11.14 14.33 12.41
CA LYS A 32 10.19 15.36 12.88
C LYS A 32 9.62 16.21 11.75
N ASP A 33 10.16 16.07 10.56
CA ASP A 33 9.68 16.78 9.36
C ASP A 33 9.92 15.95 8.09
N GLY A 34 9.33 16.40 6.98
CA GLY A 34 9.42 15.69 5.72
C GLY A 34 10.82 15.67 5.10
N GLN A 35 11.67 16.65 5.40
CA GLN A 35 13.03 16.69 4.87
C GLN A 35 13.93 15.69 5.59
N GLU A 36 13.85 15.61 6.91
CA GLU A 36 14.53 14.61 7.72
C GLU A 36 14.05 13.19 7.34
N ALA A 37 12.75 13.02 7.10
CA ALA A 37 12.20 11.75 6.63
C ALA A 37 12.85 11.28 5.32
N LEU A 38 12.97 12.14 4.32
CA LEU A 38 13.61 11.79 3.05
C LEU A 38 15.09 11.43 3.22
N GLN A 39 15.83 12.15 4.09
CA GLN A 39 17.22 11.82 4.41
C GLN A 39 17.36 10.43 5.04
N HIS A 40 16.49 10.09 6.00
CA HIS A 40 16.46 8.75 6.58
C HIS A 40 16.12 7.67 5.55
N VAL A 41 15.17 7.92 4.66
CA VAL A 41 14.85 6.96 3.58
C VAL A 41 16.06 6.71 2.68
N GLU A 42 16.82 7.74 2.32
CA GLU A 42 18.02 7.60 1.48
C GLU A 42 19.14 6.83 2.17
N ASN A 43 19.38 7.12 3.47
CA ASN A 43 20.50 6.57 4.22
C ASN A 43 20.22 5.19 4.79
N ASP A 44 19.04 4.98 5.38
CA ASP A 44 18.71 3.81 6.19
C ASP A 44 17.91 2.76 5.43
N GLN A 45 17.23 3.16 4.36
CA GLN A 45 16.34 2.32 3.53
C GLN A 45 15.36 1.51 4.41
N PRO A 46 14.37 2.17 5.03
CA PRO A 46 13.41 1.49 5.89
C PRO A 46 12.54 0.50 5.10
N ASP A 47 12.10 -0.57 5.78
CA ASP A 47 11.18 -1.56 5.22
C ASP A 47 9.71 -1.07 5.23
N LEU A 48 9.42 -0.03 6.04
CA LEU A 48 8.10 0.60 6.13
C LEU A 48 8.22 2.01 6.71
N LEU A 49 7.36 2.90 6.21
CA LEU A 49 7.22 4.27 6.66
C LEU A 49 5.85 4.48 7.33
N VAL A 50 5.84 5.00 8.56
CA VAL A 50 4.66 5.58 9.22
C VAL A 50 4.81 7.09 9.11
N LEU A 51 3.87 7.79 8.47
CA LEU A 51 4.05 9.16 8.03
C LEU A 51 2.86 10.02 8.42
N ASP A 52 3.08 11.02 9.27
CA ASP A 52 2.06 12.01 9.52
C ASP A 52 1.82 12.87 8.27
N LEU A 53 0.56 13.18 8.06
CA LEU A 53 0.13 14.05 6.98
C LEU A 53 0.52 15.51 7.27
N MET A 54 0.33 15.96 8.49
CA MET A 54 0.48 17.35 8.91
C MET A 54 1.87 17.62 9.49
N LEU A 55 2.88 17.70 8.61
CA LEU A 55 4.25 18.00 9.00
C LEU A 55 4.60 19.46 8.71
N PRO A 56 5.50 20.07 9.51
CA PRO A 56 5.98 21.43 9.24
C PRO A 56 6.86 21.47 7.98
N GLY A 57 6.72 22.49 7.19
CA GLY A 57 7.51 22.74 5.99
C GLY A 57 7.08 21.87 4.82
N MET A 58 7.55 20.63 4.74
CA MET A 58 7.15 19.65 3.73
C MET A 58 6.13 18.69 4.32
N ASP A 59 4.89 18.74 3.84
CA ASP A 59 3.81 17.88 4.32
C ASP A 59 3.99 16.41 3.93
N GLY A 60 3.25 15.50 4.60
CA GLY A 60 3.34 14.07 4.35
C GLY A 60 2.91 13.66 2.94
N LEU A 61 2.00 14.41 2.29
CA LEU A 61 1.59 14.14 0.91
C LEU A 61 2.73 14.41 -0.06
N GLU A 62 3.49 15.49 0.16
CA GLU A 62 4.65 15.81 -0.67
C GLU A 62 5.78 14.78 -0.49
N VAL A 63 6.02 14.33 0.75
CA VAL A 63 6.98 13.24 1.03
C VAL A 63 6.55 11.97 0.28
N CYS A 64 5.28 11.55 0.42
CA CYS A 64 4.75 10.38 -0.28
C CYS A 64 4.93 10.48 -1.79
N ARG A 65 4.56 11.62 -2.41
CA ARG A 65 4.72 11.86 -3.84
C ARG A 65 6.18 11.75 -4.30
N LYS A 66 7.12 12.33 -3.54
CA LYS A 66 8.56 12.24 -3.85
C LYS A 66 9.06 10.80 -3.78
N LEU A 67 8.63 10.03 -2.79
CA LEU A 67 8.99 8.62 -2.67
C LEU A 67 8.41 7.79 -3.82
N ARG A 68 7.15 8.01 -4.19
CA ARG A 68 6.49 7.29 -5.29
C ARG A 68 7.04 7.65 -6.67
N SER A 69 7.57 8.86 -6.84
CA SER A 69 8.22 9.27 -8.09
C SER A 69 9.67 8.79 -8.23
N ASN A 70 10.26 8.21 -7.18
CA ASN A 70 11.61 7.71 -7.20
C ASN A 70 11.62 6.17 -7.29
N PRO A 71 12.11 5.57 -8.40
CA PRO A 71 12.15 4.12 -8.60
C PRO A 71 12.82 3.35 -7.47
N LYS A 72 13.80 3.95 -6.78
CA LYS A 72 14.50 3.31 -5.67
C LYS A 72 13.64 3.13 -4.41
N PHE A 73 12.66 4.02 -4.19
CA PHE A 73 11.90 4.09 -2.93
C PHE A 73 10.40 3.85 -3.09
N GLN A 74 9.90 3.81 -4.32
CA GLN A 74 8.47 3.68 -4.60
C GLN A 74 7.82 2.40 -4.05
N GLN A 75 8.62 1.38 -3.76
CA GLN A 75 8.16 0.11 -3.20
C GLN A 75 8.10 0.09 -1.67
N ILE A 76 8.56 1.13 -0.98
CA ILE A 76 8.48 1.21 0.48
C ILE A 76 7.01 1.37 0.88
N PRO A 77 6.45 0.44 1.69
CA PRO A 77 5.08 0.59 2.18
C PRO A 77 4.94 1.83 3.05
N ILE A 78 3.87 2.62 2.83
CA ILE A 78 3.58 3.85 3.56
C ILE A 78 2.23 3.74 4.24
N ILE A 79 2.20 3.89 5.58
CA ILE A 79 0.99 4.07 6.38
C ILE A 79 0.89 5.55 6.74
N MET A 80 -0.15 6.24 6.23
CA MET A 80 -0.39 7.65 6.56
C MET A 80 -1.13 7.78 7.89
N LEU A 81 -0.70 8.73 8.73
CA LEU A 81 -1.45 9.19 9.90
C LEU A 81 -2.17 10.49 9.54
N THR A 82 -3.47 10.60 9.87
CA THR A 82 -4.29 11.77 9.52
C THR A 82 -5.10 12.25 10.72
N ALA A 83 -5.46 13.53 10.78
CA ALA A 83 -6.41 14.04 11.77
C ALA A 83 -7.83 13.50 11.50
N LYS A 84 -8.63 13.37 12.56
CA LYS A 84 -10.03 12.93 12.47
C LYS A 84 -10.88 14.02 11.80
N GLY A 85 -11.51 13.72 10.67
CA GLY A 85 -12.53 14.59 10.07
C GLY A 85 -12.38 14.91 8.58
N GLU A 86 -11.23 14.65 7.98
CA GLU A 86 -11.00 14.97 6.58
C GLU A 86 -10.99 13.70 5.71
N GLU A 87 -12.20 13.28 5.33
CA GLU A 87 -12.38 12.17 4.37
C GLU A 87 -11.65 12.44 3.04
N PHE A 88 -11.51 13.73 2.70
CA PHE A 88 -10.77 14.18 1.52
C PHE A 88 -9.28 13.84 1.61
N ASP A 89 -8.65 14.01 2.78
CA ASP A 89 -7.22 13.73 2.96
C ASP A 89 -6.89 12.23 2.89
N LYS A 90 -7.83 11.39 3.32
CA LYS A 90 -7.68 9.92 3.21
C LYS A 90 -7.66 9.48 1.75
N VAL A 91 -8.61 9.97 0.96
CA VAL A 91 -8.69 9.67 -0.48
C VAL A 91 -7.48 10.24 -1.19
N LEU A 92 -7.10 11.48 -0.87
CA LEU A 92 -5.94 12.13 -1.47
C LEU A 92 -4.63 11.41 -1.12
N GLY A 93 -4.43 10.99 0.13
CA GLY A 93 -3.25 10.22 0.54
C GLY A 93 -3.11 8.90 -0.20
N LEU A 94 -4.21 8.17 -0.36
CA LEU A 94 -4.25 6.94 -1.15
C LEU A 94 -4.06 7.23 -2.66
N GLU A 95 -4.66 8.29 -3.19
CA GLU A 95 -4.47 8.70 -4.59
C GLU A 95 -3.03 9.11 -4.89
N LEU A 96 -2.27 9.58 -3.90
CA LEU A 96 -0.85 9.88 -4.02
C LEU A 96 0.04 8.64 -3.79
N GLY A 97 -0.55 7.47 -3.55
CA GLY A 97 0.14 6.19 -3.50
C GLY A 97 0.51 5.70 -2.10
N ALA A 98 -0.10 6.21 -1.05
CA ALA A 98 -0.03 5.58 0.27
C ALA A 98 -0.70 4.19 0.22
N ASP A 99 -0.15 3.22 0.95
CA ASP A 99 -0.69 1.86 0.97
C ASP A 99 -1.83 1.72 1.99
N ASP A 100 -1.84 2.58 3.01
CA ASP A 100 -2.82 2.58 4.08
C ASP A 100 -2.90 3.94 4.76
N TYR A 101 -3.96 4.16 5.53
CA TYR A 101 -4.10 5.34 6.36
C TYR A 101 -4.71 4.99 7.73
N MET A 102 -4.43 5.81 8.73
CA MET A 102 -5.02 5.70 10.05
C MET A 102 -5.30 7.09 10.63
N THR A 103 -6.45 7.23 11.32
CA THR A 103 -6.86 8.51 11.90
C THR A 103 -6.36 8.66 13.32
N LYS A 104 -5.82 9.84 13.67
CA LYS A 104 -5.55 10.25 15.04
C LYS A 104 -6.89 10.63 15.75
N PRO A 105 -7.13 10.25 17.03
CA PRO A 105 -6.28 9.39 17.86
C PRO A 105 -6.41 7.91 17.46
N PHE A 106 -5.31 7.19 17.48
CA PHE A 106 -5.25 5.77 17.11
C PHE A 106 -4.76 4.89 18.27
N SER A 107 -5.06 3.61 18.18
CA SER A 107 -4.51 2.61 19.08
C SER A 107 -3.13 2.14 18.59
N PRO A 108 -2.07 2.14 19.45
CA PRO A 108 -0.79 1.52 19.08
C PRO A 108 -0.92 0.06 18.67
N ARG A 109 -1.89 -0.68 19.21
CA ARG A 109 -2.16 -2.08 18.81
C ARG A 109 -2.70 -2.17 17.38
N GLU A 110 -3.58 -1.24 17.00
CA GLU A 110 -4.10 -1.17 15.62
C GLU A 110 -2.97 -0.87 14.63
N LEU A 111 -2.13 0.14 14.93
CA LEU A 111 -0.97 0.45 14.09
C LEU A 111 -0.03 -0.75 13.95
N LEU A 112 0.25 -1.47 15.04
CA LEU A 112 1.07 -2.69 15.01
C LEU A 112 0.47 -3.77 14.12
N ALA A 113 -0.85 -3.99 14.18
CA ALA A 113 -1.54 -4.94 13.32
C ALA A 113 -1.38 -4.56 11.83
N ARG A 114 -1.56 -3.28 11.51
CA ARG A 114 -1.37 -2.74 10.15
C ARG A 114 0.08 -2.88 9.67
N ILE A 115 1.06 -2.54 10.50
CA ILE A 115 2.49 -2.73 10.19
C ILE A 115 2.81 -4.21 9.93
N LYS A 116 2.35 -5.12 10.80
CA LYS A 116 2.53 -6.58 10.60
C LYS A 116 1.92 -7.03 9.28
N ALA A 117 0.72 -6.56 8.94
CA ALA A 117 0.07 -6.87 7.67
C ALA A 117 0.86 -6.37 6.46
N ARG A 118 1.50 -5.18 6.57
CA ARG A 118 2.31 -4.58 5.48
C ARG A 118 3.67 -5.25 5.31
N LEU A 119 4.31 -5.64 6.41
CA LEU A 119 5.62 -6.31 6.41
C LEU A 119 5.51 -7.83 6.17
N ARG A 120 4.29 -8.38 6.23
CA ARG A 120 4.05 -9.78 5.94
C ARG A 120 4.30 -10.01 4.45
N ARG A 121 5.42 -10.65 4.14
CA ARG A 121 5.61 -11.23 2.81
C ARG A 121 4.46 -12.19 2.56
N PRO A 122 3.86 -12.23 1.36
CA PRO A 122 2.81 -13.20 1.06
C PRO A 122 3.30 -14.59 1.47
N ASN A 123 2.73 -15.14 2.53
CA ASN A 123 3.04 -16.49 2.95
C ASN A 123 2.51 -17.44 1.89
N SER A 124 3.36 -18.36 1.46
CA SER A 124 3.11 -19.40 0.47
C SER A 124 2.15 -20.51 0.98
N GLN A 125 1.10 -20.12 1.71
CA GLN A 125 0.12 -21.07 2.25
C GLN A 125 -1.31 -20.56 2.08
N GLU A 126 -1.71 -20.28 0.86
CA GLU A 126 -3.11 -20.42 0.43
C GLU A 126 -3.15 -20.49 -1.09
N GLU A 127 -3.52 -21.66 -1.54
CA GLU A 127 -3.88 -22.08 -2.89
C GLU A 127 -2.79 -22.13 -3.96
N ASP A 128 -2.39 -23.38 -4.22
CA ASP A 128 -1.74 -23.95 -5.38
C ASP A 128 -2.09 -23.24 -6.69
N THR A 129 -1.29 -22.26 -7.05
CA THR A 129 -1.05 -21.99 -8.45
C THR A 129 0.43 -22.17 -8.70
N ASP A 130 0.80 -23.33 -9.18
CA ASP A 130 2.15 -23.76 -9.60
C ASP A 130 2.71 -22.89 -10.77
N ALA A 131 2.04 -21.81 -11.13
CA ALA A 131 2.47 -20.89 -12.16
C ALA A 131 3.25 -19.72 -11.56
N LYS A 132 4.58 -19.83 -11.56
CA LYS A 132 5.48 -18.72 -11.24
C LYS A 132 5.19 -17.46 -12.08
N VAL A 133 4.58 -17.63 -13.25
CA VAL A 133 4.22 -16.55 -14.18
C VAL A 133 2.82 -16.76 -14.72
N ILE A 134 1.96 -15.77 -14.52
CA ILE A 134 0.59 -15.74 -15.06
C ILE A 134 0.59 -14.83 -16.28
N ILE A 135 0.11 -15.35 -17.41
CA ILE A 135 -0.01 -14.59 -18.66
C ILE A 135 -1.49 -14.44 -19.02
N ARG A 136 -1.94 -13.22 -19.25
CA ARG A 136 -3.29 -12.87 -19.67
C ARG A 136 -3.25 -11.79 -20.76
N GLY A 137 -3.40 -12.20 -22.01
CA GLY A 137 -3.21 -11.30 -23.14
C GLY A 137 -1.80 -10.69 -23.14
N GLU A 138 -1.71 -9.37 -23.10
CA GLU A 138 -0.44 -8.64 -23.07
C GLU A 138 0.07 -8.38 -21.64
N LEU A 139 -0.64 -8.86 -20.61
CA LEU A 139 -0.25 -8.78 -19.21
C LEU A 139 0.49 -10.04 -18.79
N ARG A 140 1.69 -9.88 -18.23
CA ARG A 140 2.50 -10.95 -17.66
C ARG A 140 2.84 -10.61 -16.21
N VAL A 141 2.43 -11.46 -15.29
CA VAL A 141 2.65 -11.30 -13.84
C VAL A 141 3.57 -12.42 -13.35
N ASP A 142 4.78 -12.08 -12.98
CA ASP A 142 5.70 -12.97 -12.27
C ASP A 142 5.41 -12.87 -10.77
N VAL A 143 4.68 -13.85 -10.26
CA VAL A 143 4.24 -13.88 -8.85
C VAL A 143 5.43 -14.06 -7.90
N THR A 144 6.44 -14.82 -8.30
CA THR A 144 7.61 -15.11 -7.47
C THR A 144 8.62 -13.97 -7.50
N GLY A 145 8.83 -13.39 -8.69
CA GLY A 145 9.75 -12.27 -8.89
C GLY A 145 9.16 -10.90 -8.55
N PHE A 146 7.87 -10.82 -8.20
CA PHE A 146 7.14 -9.55 -7.96
C PHE A 146 7.25 -8.56 -9.13
N ARG A 147 7.21 -9.08 -10.37
CA ARG A 147 7.34 -8.27 -11.58
C ARG A 147 6.09 -8.35 -12.43
N VAL A 148 5.76 -7.22 -13.03
CA VAL A 148 4.64 -7.12 -13.97
C VAL A 148 5.15 -6.52 -15.27
N HIS A 149 4.78 -7.14 -16.38
CA HIS A 149 5.02 -6.59 -17.72
C HIS A 149 3.67 -6.39 -18.41
N VAL A 150 3.51 -5.24 -18.98
CA VAL A 150 2.33 -4.86 -19.77
C VAL A 150 2.80 -4.50 -21.15
N ARG A 151 2.30 -5.19 -22.17
CA ARG A 151 2.71 -4.96 -23.58
C ARG A 151 4.22 -5.10 -23.82
N GLY A 152 4.86 -5.99 -23.05
CA GLY A 152 6.31 -6.25 -23.13
C GLY A 152 7.19 -5.30 -22.32
N GLU A 153 6.64 -4.23 -21.73
CA GLU A 153 7.36 -3.29 -20.89
C GLU A 153 7.15 -3.61 -19.39
N GLU A 154 8.22 -3.55 -18.60
CA GLU A 154 8.13 -3.73 -17.16
C GLU A 154 7.39 -2.54 -16.54
N THR A 155 6.36 -2.85 -15.74
CA THR A 155 5.48 -1.87 -15.11
C THR A 155 5.61 -1.97 -13.61
N GLU A 156 6.00 -0.88 -12.97
CA GLU A 156 6.21 -0.85 -11.53
C GLU A 156 4.90 -0.62 -10.78
N LEU A 157 4.57 -1.57 -9.91
CA LEU A 157 3.42 -1.51 -9.03
C LEU A 157 3.88 -1.32 -7.58
N THR A 158 3.07 -0.59 -6.79
CA THR A 158 3.24 -0.60 -5.33
C THR A 158 2.92 -2.00 -4.77
N PRO A 159 3.36 -2.34 -3.55
CA PRO A 159 3.07 -3.65 -2.95
C PRO A 159 1.58 -4.00 -2.96
N LYS A 160 0.70 -3.03 -2.68
CA LYS A 160 -0.76 -3.27 -2.65
C LYS A 160 -1.39 -3.37 -4.03
N GLU A 161 -0.92 -2.61 -4.98
CA GLU A 161 -1.34 -2.77 -6.38
C GLU A 161 -0.96 -4.14 -6.93
N PHE A 162 0.25 -4.62 -6.60
CA PHE A 162 0.70 -5.96 -6.98
C PHE A 162 -0.15 -7.06 -6.34
N GLU A 163 -0.41 -6.99 -5.02
CA GLU A 163 -1.27 -7.95 -4.33
C GLU A 163 -2.69 -7.96 -4.90
N LEU A 164 -3.25 -6.78 -5.18
CA LEU A 164 -4.57 -6.65 -5.79
C LEU A 164 -4.61 -7.31 -7.18
N LEU A 165 -3.62 -7.02 -8.03
CA LEU A 165 -3.50 -7.63 -9.34
C LEU A 165 -3.36 -9.16 -9.23
N ARG A 166 -2.50 -9.65 -8.34
CA ARG A 166 -2.26 -11.07 -8.10
C ARG A 166 -3.55 -11.81 -7.73
N VAL A 167 -4.33 -11.26 -6.80
CA VAL A 167 -5.61 -11.85 -6.37
C VAL A 167 -6.60 -11.92 -7.53
N LEU A 168 -6.70 -10.84 -8.31
CA LEU A 168 -7.66 -10.76 -9.41
C LEU A 168 -7.27 -11.66 -10.59
N VAL A 169 -5.99 -11.65 -11.01
CA VAL A 169 -5.52 -12.38 -12.20
C VAL A 169 -5.43 -13.89 -11.98
N ALA A 170 -5.31 -14.34 -10.72
CA ALA A 170 -5.26 -15.76 -10.36
C ALA A 170 -6.57 -16.48 -10.68
N HIS A 171 -7.71 -15.78 -10.58
CA HIS A 171 -9.03 -16.37 -10.80
C HIS A 171 -9.88 -15.53 -11.78
N PRO A 172 -9.59 -15.59 -13.09
CA PRO A 172 -10.36 -14.87 -14.09
C PRO A 172 -11.86 -15.22 -14.03
N GLY A 173 -12.70 -14.22 -14.17
CA GLY A 173 -14.17 -14.37 -14.09
C GLY A 173 -14.73 -14.42 -12.67
N LYS A 174 -13.92 -14.70 -11.63
CA LYS A 174 -14.39 -14.63 -10.24
C LYS A 174 -14.63 -13.19 -9.84
N VAL A 175 -15.79 -12.95 -9.25
CA VAL A 175 -16.16 -11.65 -8.68
C VAL A 175 -15.72 -11.61 -7.23
N TYR A 176 -15.02 -10.56 -6.86
CA TYR A 176 -14.62 -10.27 -5.48
C TYR A 176 -15.37 -9.03 -5.01
N SER A 177 -16.02 -9.10 -3.85
CA SER A 177 -16.57 -7.90 -3.22
C SER A 177 -15.47 -6.97 -2.73
N ARG A 178 -15.82 -5.70 -2.45
CA ARG A 178 -14.86 -4.76 -1.86
C ARG A 178 -14.39 -5.21 -0.50
N ASP A 179 -15.28 -5.73 0.32
CA ASP A 179 -14.98 -6.26 1.64
C ASP A 179 -14.05 -7.47 1.54
N GLU A 180 -14.33 -8.41 0.62
CA GLU A 180 -13.46 -9.58 0.40
C GLU A 180 -12.05 -9.17 -0.06
N LEU A 181 -11.92 -8.19 -0.95
CA LEU A 181 -10.61 -7.66 -1.36
C LEU A 181 -9.90 -6.92 -0.23
N LEU A 182 -10.66 -6.14 0.55
CA LEU A 182 -10.13 -5.44 1.70
C LEU A 182 -9.54 -6.43 2.72
N GLU A 183 -10.32 -7.43 3.10
CA GLU A 183 -9.90 -8.47 4.04
C GLU A 183 -8.67 -9.24 3.54
N ARG A 184 -8.68 -9.68 2.27
CA ARG A 184 -7.58 -10.48 1.69
C ARG A 184 -6.27 -9.72 1.57
N ILE A 185 -6.32 -8.43 1.25
CA ILE A 185 -5.15 -7.62 0.91
C ILE A 185 -4.68 -6.79 2.10
N TRP A 186 -5.60 -6.32 2.94
CA TRP A 186 -5.29 -5.49 4.11
C TRP A 186 -5.42 -6.26 5.43
N GLY A 187 -6.11 -7.40 5.45
CA GLY A 187 -6.26 -8.28 6.60
C GLY A 187 -7.60 -8.12 7.31
N TYR A 188 -8.00 -9.17 8.07
CA TYR A 188 -9.29 -9.23 8.77
C TYR A 188 -9.47 -8.14 9.85
N GLU A 189 -8.38 -7.71 10.48
CA GLU A 189 -8.40 -6.66 11.52
C GLU A 189 -8.36 -5.24 10.93
N TYR A 190 -8.47 -5.11 9.60
CA TYR A 190 -8.45 -3.81 8.94
C TYR A 190 -9.84 -3.15 9.05
N ASP A 191 -9.93 -2.11 9.88
CA ASP A 191 -11.15 -1.33 10.13
C ASP A 191 -11.27 -0.11 9.19
N GLY A 192 -10.62 -0.17 8.03
CA GLY A 192 -10.64 0.90 7.04
C GLY A 192 -11.81 0.84 6.08
N ASP A 193 -12.06 1.96 5.37
CA ASP A 193 -13.13 2.09 4.38
C ASP A 193 -12.82 1.24 3.13
N THR A 194 -13.86 0.59 2.58
CA THR A 194 -13.81 -0.14 1.30
C THR A 194 -13.41 0.73 0.11
N ARG A 195 -13.51 2.05 0.22
CA ARG A 195 -12.98 3.02 -0.76
C ARG A 195 -11.48 2.86 -1.00
N THR A 196 -10.73 2.35 -0.02
CA THR A 196 -9.31 2.00 -0.18
C THR A 196 -9.10 1.07 -1.38
N VAL A 197 -9.99 0.08 -1.56
CA VAL A 197 -9.95 -0.82 -2.71
C VAL A 197 -10.19 -0.08 -4.02
N ASP A 198 -11.18 0.83 -4.05
CA ASP A 198 -11.54 1.59 -5.26
C ASP A 198 -10.37 2.46 -5.75
N VAL A 199 -9.66 3.11 -4.82
CA VAL A 199 -8.47 3.92 -5.12
C VAL A 199 -7.35 3.06 -5.70
N HIS A 200 -7.04 1.92 -5.08
CA HIS A 200 -5.98 1.03 -5.57
C HIS A 200 -6.35 0.38 -6.92
N VAL A 201 -7.63 0.05 -7.15
CA VAL A 201 -8.10 -0.41 -8.47
C VAL A 201 -7.91 0.70 -9.52
N ARG A 202 -8.22 1.94 -9.18
CA ARG A 202 -8.01 3.08 -10.08
C ARG A 202 -6.53 3.23 -10.47
N HIS A 203 -5.62 3.21 -9.48
CA HIS A 203 -4.18 3.31 -9.75
C HIS A 203 -3.65 2.12 -10.55
N LEU A 204 -4.10 0.92 -10.20
CA LEU A 204 -3.73 -0.28 -10.95
C LEU A 204 -4.16 -0.18 -12.41
N ARG A 205 -5.39 0.30 -12.69
CA ARG A 205 -5.88 0.52 -14.06
C ARG A 205 -5.03 1.52 -14.83
N LEU A 206 -4.63 2.64 -14.19
CA LEU A 206 -3.75 3.62 -14.83
C LEU A 206 -2.44 3.02 -15.32
N LYS A 207 -1.97 1.94 -14.69
CA LYS A 207 -0.70 1.28 -14.99
C LYS A 207 -0.85 0.09 -15.96
N VAL A 208 -1.94 -0.67 -15.86
CA VAL A 208 -2.08 -1.93 -16.62
C VAL A 208 -3.05 -1.85 -17.80
N GLU A 209 -4.03 -0.95 -17.78
CA GLU A 209 -5.02 -0.80 -18.85
C GLU A 209 -4.51 0.14 -19.96
N ARG A 210 -5.03 -0.03 -21.17
CA ARG A 210 -4.83 0.96 -22.26
C ARG A 210 -5.68 2.20 -22.05
N ASP A 211 -6.91 1.98 -21.65
CA ASP A 211 -7.87 3.02 -21.28
C ASP A 211 -8.48 2.68 -19.91
N PRO A 212 -8.09 3.37 -18.84
CA PRO A 212 -8.63 3.12 -17.50
C PRO A 212 -10.15 3.33 -17.40
N SER A 213 -10.72 4.14 -18.31
CA SER A 213 -12.17 4.42 -18.35
C SER A 213 -12.95 3.28 -19.03
N ASN A 214 -12.27 2.52 -19.89
CA ASN A 214 -12.83 1.35 -20.57
C ASN A 214 -11.90 0.12 -20.40
N PRO A 215 -11.82 -0.42 -19.17
CA PRO A 215 -10.81 -1.41 -18.81
C PRO A 215 -10.98 -2.73 -19.54
N GLU A 216 -9.86 -3.27 -20.04
CA GLU A 216 -9.79 -4.57 -20.72
C GLU A 216 -9.65 -5.72 -19.72
N TYR A 217 -8.89 -5.51 -18.61
CA TYR A 217 -8.55 -6.55 -17.63
C TYR A 217 -9.43 -6.50 -16.39
N ILE A 218 -9.56 -5.34 -15.74
CA ILE A 218 -10.22 -5.23 -14.44
C ILE A 218 -11.59 -4.58 -14.60
N GLU A 219 -12.64 -5.37 -14.53
CA GLU A 219 -14.02 -4.90 -14.66
C GLU A 219 -14.62 -4.51 -13.32
N THR A 220 -15.43 -3.44 -13.30
CA THR A 220 -16.24 -3.05 -12.15
C THR A 220 -17.65 -3.60 -12.30
N LEU A 221 -18.10 -4.39 -11.34
CA LEU A 221 -19.50 -4.77 -11.20
C LEU A 221 -20.15 -3.81 -10.19
N ARG A 222 -20.95 -2.88 -10.70
CA ARG A 222 -21.57 -1.83 -9.89
C ARG A 222 -22.36 -2.42 -8.71
N GLY A 223 -22.13 -1.90 -7.51
CA GLY A 223 -22.77 -2.37 -6.28
C GLY A 223 -22.26 -3.72 -5.75
N ILE A 224 -21.35 -4.42 -6.47
CA ILE A 224 -20.84 -5.73 -6.07
C ILE A 224 -19.33 -5.65 -5.78
N GLY A 225 -18.51 -5.33 -6.78
CA GLY A 225 -17.05 -5.32 -6.61
C GLY A 225 -16.30 -5.37 -7.94
N TYR A 226 -15.26 -6.18 -7.99
CA TYR A 226 -14.32 -6.24 -9.10
C TYR A 226 -14.07 -7.69 -9.56
N ARG A 227 -13.77 -7.86 -10.83
CA ARG A 227 -13.27 -9.12 -11.38
C ARG A 227 -12.21 -8.88 -12.46
N PHE A 228 -11.34 -9.86 -12.64
CA PHE A 228 -10.49 -9.93 -13.81
C PHE A 228 -11.29 -10.55 -14.96
N LYS A 229 -11.31 -9.91 -16.12
CA LYS A 229 -11.90 -10.49 -17.33
C LYS A 229 -11.02 -11.65 -17.79
N GLY A 230 -11.62 -12.74 -18.19
CA GLY A 230 -10.93 -13.92 -18.72
C GLY A 230 -10.56 -13.77 -20.18
#